data_0a9a8958bf810f9e79947b7018933405
#
_entry.id   0a9a8958bf810f9e79947b7018933405
#
_cell.length_a   1.000
_cell.length_b   1.000
_cell.length_c   1.000
_cell.angle_alpha   90.00
_cell.angle_beta   90.00
_cell.angle_gamma   90.00
#
_symmetry.space_group_name_H-M   'P 1'
#
loop_
_entity.id
_entity.type
_entity.pdbx_description
1 polymer ?
#
loop_
_entity_poly.entity_id
_entity_poly.type
_entity_poly.pdbx_seq_one_letter_code
_entity_poly.pdbx_strand_id
1 'polypeptide(L)'
;MPVYIDELATRIGTVLGERVRRYSAPANEFAIEVAARDLLEVARVLRDDPQLRFEMLIDLAGVDYLDYGRAEWRTFSATATGFSRGVNRAAPHTLAGNKRFAVISQLLSITHNQRLRLRVWCEEIEDPVMDSLTAVWASADWFEREAFDLFGILFAGHPDLRRLLTDYGFIGHPFRKDFPLIGNVEVHYDPQLKRVVYAPVSIEPRTLVPRVIRHDNRYDPALHDLARKAE
;
A
#
# COMPACT_ATOMS: atom_id res chain seq x y z
N MET A 1 13.72 -15.49 16.46
CA MET A 1 14.04 -14.32 15.61
C MET A 1 15.54 -14.29 15.39
N PRO A 2 16.04 -13.79 14.27
CA PRO A 2 17.49 -13.62 14.11
C PRO A 2 17.99 -12.61 15.16
N VAL A 3 19.10 -12.91 15.80
CA VAL A 3 19.72 -12.11 16.89
C VAL A 3 19.90 -10.63 16.51
N TYR A 4 20.20 -10.35 15.24
CA TYR A 4 20.39 -8.97 14.74
C TYR A 4 19.13 -8.08 14.81
N ILE A 5 17.91 -8.66 14.77
CA ILE A 5 16.65 -7.91 14.85
C ILE A 5 16.45 -7.36 16.27
N ASP A 6 16.79 -8.14 17.28
CA ASP A 6 16.64 -7.73 18.67
C ASP A 6 17.67 -6.66 19.05
N GLU A 7 18.90 -6.77 18.52
CA GLU A 7 19.94 -5.75 18.67
C GLU A 7 19.54 -4.44 17.98
N LEU A 8 18.99 -4.50 16.76
CA LEU A 8 18.51 -3.32 16.04
C LEU A 8 17.32 -2.68 16.78
N ALA A 9 16.40 -3.50 17.28
CA ALA A 9 15.27 -3.01 18.07
C ALA A 9 15.72 -2.25 19.31
N THR A 10 16.71 -2.77 20.00
CA THR A 10 17.27 -2.13 21.21
C THR A 10 17.94 -0.80 20.87
N ARG A 11 18.75 -0.74 19.82
CA ARG A 11 19.41 0.50 19.38
C ARG A 11 18.38 1.57 18.95
N ILE A 12 17.40 1.19 18.13
CA ILE A 12 16.33 2.10 17.70
C ILE A 12 15.54 2.60 18.91
N GLY A 13 15.20 1.72 19.85
CA GLY A 13 14.50 2.13 21.07
C GLY A 13 15.33 3.09 21.94
N THR A 14 16.65 2.91 22.00
CA THR A 14 17.56 3.79 22.76
C THR A 14 17.69 5.17 22.11
N VAL A 15 17.83 5.21 20.76
CA VAL A 15 18.09 6.46 20.03
C VAL A 15 16.80 7.26 19.77
N LEU A 16 15.72 6.60 19.37
CA LEU A 16 14.48 7.26 18.94
C LEU A 16 13.37 7.26 20.02
N GLY A 17 13.45 6.36 20.98
CA GLY A 17 12.50 6.29 22.10
C GLY A 17 11.04 6.12 21.64
N GLU A 18 10.16 6.93 22.20
CA GLU A 18 8.71 6.88 21.96
C GLU A 18 8.26 7.46 20.60
N ARG A 19 9.17 8.06 19.82
CA ARG A 19 8.87 8.62 18.49
C ARG A 19 8.55 7.55 17.46
N VAL A 20 8.94 6.31 17.74
CA VAL A 20 8.76 5.18 16.84
C VAL A 20 8.00 4.05 17.52
N ARG A 21 7.16 3.40 16.74
CA ARG A 21 6.41 2.23 17.18
C ARG A 21 6.75 1.03 16.30
N ARG A 22 7.20 -0.06 16.91
CA ARG A 22 7.39 -1.32 16.18
C ARG A 22 6.03 -1.89 15.74
N TYR A 23 5.95 -2.39 14.52
CA TYR A 23 4.79 -3.16 14.03
C TYR A 23 5.23 -4.46 13.38
N SER A 24 4.29 -5.42 13.27
CA SER A 24 4.55 -6.70 12.62
C SER A 24 4.56 -6.52 11.10
N ALA A 25 5.68 -6.84 10.47
CA ALA A 25 5.83 -6.86 9.01
C ALA A 25 5.95 -8.30 8.50
N PRO A 26 5.60 -8.54 7.22
CA PRO A 26 5.80 -9.82 6.57
C PRO A 26 7.29 -10.24 6.57
N ALA A 27 7.56 -11.52 6.38
CA ALA A 27 8.91 -12.07 6.19
C ALA A 27 9.91 -11.80 7.33
N ASN A 28 9.41 -11.57 8.56
CA ASN A 28 10.25 -11.25 9.72
C ASN A 28 11.12 -9.99 9.54
N GLU A 29 10.73 -9.05 8.69
CA GLU A 29 11.43 -7.78 8.57
C GLU A 29 11.24 -6.92 9.82
N PHE A 30 12.27 -6.16 10.16
CA PHE A 30 12.15 -5.17 11.22
C PHE A 30 11.46 -3.92 10.68
N ALA A 31 10.34 -3.56 11.30
CA ALA A 31 9.49 -2.48 10.82
C ALA A 31 9.05 -1.55 11.95
N ILE A 32 9.14 -0.25 11.68
CA ILE A 32 8.72 0.82 12.57
C ILE A 32 7.67 1.72 11.90
N GLU A 33 6.80 2.27 12.72
CA GLU A 33 5.83 3.30 12.33
C GLU A 33 6.22 4.61 13.02
N VAL A 34 6.15 5.70 12.26
CA VAL A 34 6.45 7.05 12.72
C VAL A 34 5.27 7.95 12.41
N ALA A 35 4.96 8.92 13.28
CA ALA A 35 3.96 9.93 12.99
C ALA A 35 4.47 10.88 11.89
N ALA A 36 3.57 11.37 11.03
CA ALA A 36 3.95 12.24 9.91
C ALA A 36 4.74 13.48 10.36
N ARG A 37 4.33 14.09 11.46
CA ARG A 37 5.01 15.27 12.05
C ARG A 37 6.46 15.03 12.49
N ASP A 38 6.80 13.80 12.85
CA ASP A 38 8.13 13.44 13.36
C ASP A 38 9.04 12.86 12.25
N LEU A 39 8.51 12.70 11.02
CA LEU A 39 9.17 11.98 9.94
C LEU A 39 10.55 12.54 9.60
N LEU A 40 10.67 13.84 9.35
CA LEU A 40 11.94 14.44 8.93
C LEU A 40 13.00 14.36 10.01
N GLU A 41 12.63 14.56 11.27
CA GLU A 41 13.58 14.48 12.39
C GLU A 41 14.07 13.04 12.57
N VAL A 42 13.14 12.08 12.58
CA VAL A 42 13.46 10.64 12.69
C VAL A 42 14.32 10.19 11.51
N ALA A 43 14.00 10.61 10.29
CA ALA A 43 14.74 10.27 9.08
C ALA A 43 16.20 10.76 9.14
N ARG A 44 16.42 11.99 9.61
CA ARG A 44 17.78 12.53 9.81
C ARG A 44 18.56 11.72 10.86
N VAL A 45 17.94 11.41 11.98
CA VAL A 45 18.56 10.59 13.02
C VAL A 45 18.89 9.18 12.50
N LEU A 46 17.96 8.55 11.77
CA LEU A 46 18.21 7.23 11.16
C LEU A 46 19.40 7.24 10.22
N ARG A 47 19.60 8.31 9.44
CA ARG A 47 20.74 8.43 8.52
C ARG A 47 22.04 8.76 9.24
N ASP A 48 22.04 9.70 10.18
CA ASP A 48 23.22 10.38 10.69
C ASP A 48 23.77 9.77 11.99
N ASP A 49 22.92 9.10 12.80
CA ASP A 49 23.35 8.50 14.05
C ASP A 49 24.33 7.34 13.80
N PRO A 50 25.52 7.34 14.45
CA PRO A 50 26.54 6.31 14.25
C PRO A 50 26.10 4.89 14.58
N GLN A 51 25.11 4.71 15.45
CA GLN A 51 24.59 3.39 15.83
C GLN A 51 23.57 2.85 14.82
N LEU A 52 23.00 3.71 13.97
CA LEU A 52 21.94 3.35 13.03
C LEU A 52 22.43 3.40 11.59
N ARG A 53 22.95 4.52 11.13
CA ARG A 53 23.55 4.76 9.80
C ARG A 53 22.80 4.11 8.66
N PHE A 54 21.52 4.47 8.49
CA PHE A 54 20.75 4.10 7.32
C PHE A 54 21.07 5.06 6.17
N GLU A 55 22.20 4.85 5.54
CA GLU A 55 22.75 5.74 4.51
C GLU A 55 21.94 5.71 3.22
N MET A 56 21.21 4.63 2.96
CA MET A 56 20.55 4.41 1.69
C MET A 56 19.03 4.23 1.87
N LEU A 57 18.25 5.03 1.14
CA LEU A 57 16.86 4.73 0.82
C LEU A 57 16.83 3.86 -0.43
N ILE A 58 16.44 2.58 -0.27
CA ILE A 58 16.39 1.61 -1.36
C ILE A 58 15.15 1.82 -2.20
N ASP A 59 14.02 2.07 -1.53
CA ASP A 59 12.71 2.16 -2.15
C ASP A 59 11.76 2.98 -1.28
N LEU A 60 10.80 3.67 -1.91
CA LEU A 60 9.69 4.34 -1.25
C LEU A 60 8.44 4.10 -2.08
N ALA A 61 7.43 3.51 -1.48
CA ALA A 61 6.18 3.19 -2.15
C ALA A 61 4.96 3.74 -1.40
N GLY A 62 4.01 4.32 -2.14
CA GLY A 62 2.67 4.62 -1.63
C GLY A 62 1.84 3.34 -1.48
N VAL A 63 0.92 3.33 -0.54
CA VAL A 63 -0.02 2.23 -0.33
C VAL A 63 -1.41 2.78 -0.03
N ASP A 64 -2.42 2.29 -0.74
CA ASP A 64 -3.82 2.54 -0.45
C ASP A 64 -4.42 1.33 0.29
N TYR A 65 -4.87 1.56 1.53
CA TYR A 65 -5.50 0.55 2.39
C TYR A 65 -7.03 0.57 2.32
N LEU A 66 -7.61 1.21 1.32
CA LEU A 66 -9.06 1.18 1.12
C LEU A 66 -9.53 -0.28 1.05
N ASP A 67 -10.53 -0.64 1.85
CA ASP A 67 -11.08 -2.00 1.97
C ASP A 67 -10.07 -3.10 2.41
N TYR A 68 -8.90 -2.72 2.90
CA TYR A 68 -7.95 -3.69 3.47
C TYR A 68 -8.59 -4.48 4.61
N GLY A 69 -8.47 -5.80 4.54
CA GLY A 69 -9.10 -6.73 5.49
C GLY A 69 -10.60 -6.96 5.28
N ARG A 70 -11.27 -6.19 4.41
CA ARG A 70 -12.67 -6.41 4.02
C ARG A 70 -12.80 -7.21 2.72
N ALA A 71 -11.89 -6.97 1.78
CA ALA A 71 -11.91 -7.58 0.45
C ALA A 71 -11.01 -8.82 0.33
N GLU A 72 -10.35 -9.24 1.40
CA GLU A 72 -9.47 -10.39 1.38
C GLU A 72 -10.25 -11.70 1.25
N TRP A 73 -9.79 -12.53 0.33
CA TRP A 73 -10.29 -13.89 0.16
C TRP A 73 -9.79 -14.76 1.31
N ARG A 74 -10.71 -15.28 2.13
CA ARG A 74 -10.39 -16.29 3.12
C ARG A 74 -11.00 -17.62 2.69
N THR A 75 -10.18 -18.64 2.58
CA THR A 75 -10.63 -20.02 2.40
C THR A 75 -10.77 -20.66 3.77
N PHE A 76 -12.01 -20.91 4.21
CA PHE A 76 -12.27 -21.47 5.53
C PHE A 76 -12.30 -22.99 5.54
N SER A 77 -12.71 -23.63 4.45
CA SER A 77 -12.80 -25.08 4.36
C SER A 77 -12.77 -25.55 2.91
N ALA A 78 -12.26 -26.75 2.71
CA ALA A 78 -12.44 -27.48 1.48
C ALA A 78 -13.76 -28.27 1.57
N THR A 79 -14.60 -28.14 0.55
CA THR A 79 -15.83 -28.94 0.41
C THR A 79 -15.68 -29.89 -0.75
N ALA A 80 -16.58 -30.90 -0.85
CA ALA A 80 -16.60 -31.86 -1.96
C ALA A 80 -16.75 -31.17 -3.35
N THR A 81 -17.17 -29.93 -3.38
CA THR A 81 -17.35 -29.11 -4.61
C THR A 81 -16.27 -28.05 -4.80
N GLY A 82 -15.23 -28.02 -3.98
CA GLY A 82 -14.11 -27.07 -4.02
C GLY A 82 -13.96 -26.24 -2.75
N PHE A 83 -13.06 -25.27 -2.80
CA PHE A 83 -12.82 -24.37 -1.66
C PHE A 83 -13.91 -23.31 -1.59
N SER A 84 -14.42 -23.02 -0.39
CA SER A 84 -15.30 -21.88 -0.18
C SER A 84 -14.48 -20.61 -0.37
N ARG A 85 -14.87 -19.82 -1.36
CA ARG A 85 -14.28 -18.50 -1.62
C ARG A 85 -15.33 -17.48 -1.23
N GLY A 86 -15.11 -16.82 -0.12
CA GLY A 86 -16.02 -15.78 0.36
C GLY A 86 -15.25 -14.59 0.96
N VAL A 87 -15.75 -13.40 0.71
CA VAL A 87 -15.30 -12.19 1.40
C VAL A 87 -16.11 -12.07 2.68
N ASN A 88 -15.48 -12.17 3.83
CA ASN A 88 -16.15 -11.89 5.10
C ASN A 88 -16.22 -10.38 5.33
N ARG A 89 -17.29 -9.75 4.87
CA ARG A 89 -17.53 -8.32 5.05
C ARG A 89 -17.80 -7.92 6.51
N ALA A 90 -18.12 -8.88 7.36
CA ALA A 90 -18.32 -8.66 8.80
C ALA A 90 -17.03 -8.76 9.61
N ALA A 91 -15.90 -9.15 9.00
CA ALA A 91 -14.62 -9.16 9.69
C ALA A 91 -14.26 -7.74 10.15
N PRO A 92 -13.82 -7.55 11.41
CA PRO A 92 -13.44 -6.24 11.88
C PRO A 92 -12.31 -5.69 11.00
N HIS A 93 -12.41 -4.41 10.64
CA HIS A 93 -11.33 -3.68 10.01
C HIS A 93 -10.09 -3.74 10.91
N THR A 94 -8.98 -4.22 10.36
CA THR A 94 -7.71 -4.28 11.10
C THR A 94 -7.07 -2.91 11.28
N LEU A 95 -7.59 -1.91 10.57
CA LEU A 95 -7.13 -0.53 10.66
C LEU A 95 -8.20 0.32 11.36
N ALA A 96 -7.89 0.79 12.56
CA ALA A 96 -8.73 1.73 13.29
C ALA A 96 -8.47 3.17 12.80
N GLY A 97 -9.54 3.97 12.63
CA GLY A 97 -9.46 5.39 12.30
C GLY A 97 -9.34 5.69 10.80
N ASN A 98 -9.01 6.94 10.47
CA ASN A 98 -8.91 7.48 9.10
C ASN A 98 -7.61 7.06 8.35
N LYS A 99 -7.09 5.85 8.59
CA LYS A 99 -5.84 5.38 8.00
C LYS A 99 -6.11 4.75 6.64
N ARG A 100 -6.02 5.54 5.58
CA ARG A 100 -6.17 5.05 4.20
C ARG A 100 -4.83 5.00 3.46
N PHE A 101 -4.12 6.12 3.39
CA PHE A 101 -2.86 6.19 2.67
C PHE A 101 -1.67 6.12 3.61
N ALA A 102 -0.67 5.33 3.22
CA ALA A 102 0.60 5.26 3.89
C ALA A 102 1.74 5.27 2.89
N VAL A 103 2.89 5.76 3.34
CA VAL A 103 4.16 5.63 2.62
C VAL A 103 5.04 4.64 3.37
N ILE A 104 5.61 3.71 2.62
CA ILE A 104 6.54 2.69 3.13
C ILE A 104 7.90 2.94 2.51
N SER A 105 8.89 3.24 3.33
CA SER A 105 10.26 3.42 2.91
C SER A 105 11.11 2.23 3.34
N GLN A 106 11.93 1.72 2.44
CA GLN A 106 12.90 0.65 2.70
C GLN A 106 14.28 1.26 2.83
N LEU A 107 14.86 1.14 4.01
CA LEU A 107 16.17 1.70 4.35
C LEU A 107 17.21 0.62 4.49
N LEU A 108 18.45 0.92 4.09
CA LEU A 108 19.62 0.06 4.22
C LEU A 108 20.73 0.80 4.94
N SER A 109 21.22 0.20 5.99
CA SER A 109 22.53 0.52 6.56
C SER A 109 23.57 -0.38 5.91
N ILE A 110 24.44 0.22 5.10
CA ILE A 110 25.57 -0.47 4.49
C ILE A 110 26.62 -0.78 5.58
N THR A 111 26.86 0.19 6.45
CA THR A 111 27.83 0.08 7.55
C THR A 111 27.50 -1.08 8.48
N HIS A 112 26.24 -1.25 8.86
CA HIS A 112 25.80 -2.30 9.79
C HIS A 112 25.21 -3.54 9.09
N ASN A 113 25.07 -3.53 7.76
CA ASN A 113 24.43 -4.56 6.95
C ASN A 113 23.02 -4.92 7.48
N GLN A 114 22.20 -3.90 7.69
CA GLN A 114 20.88 -4.04 8.28
C GLN A 114 19.83 -3.31 7.44
N ARG A 115 18.61 -3.85 7.42
CA ARG A 115 17.47 -3.27 6.74
C ARG A 115 16.41 -2.84 7.73
N LEU A 116 15.72 -1.77 7.39
CA LEU A 116 14.63 -1.22 8.17
C LEU A 116 13.48 -0.83 7.24
N ARG A 117 12.27 -1.26 7.59
CA ARG A 117 11.05 -0.78 6.96
C ARG A 117 10.46 0.33 7.82
N LEU A 118 10.29 1.50 7.24
CA LEU A 118 9.65 2.66 7.85
C LEU A 118 8.27 2.83 7.24
N ARG A 119 7.22 2.90 8.06
CA ARG A 119 5.85 3.23 7.63
C ARG A 119 5.40 4.54 8.25
N VAL A 120 4.82 5.38 7.43
CA VAL A 120 4.20 6.64 7.84
C VAL A 120 2.81 6.73 7.26
N TRP A 121 1.82 7.07 8.08
CA TRP A 121 0.46 7.30 7.63
C TRP A 121 0.27 8.76 7.25
N CYS A 122 -0.40 9.00 6.12
CA CYS A 122 -0.88 10.33 5.78
C CYS A 122 -2.03 10.70 6.72
N GLU A 123 -2.06 11.95 7.18
CA GLU A 123 -3.06 12.40 8.14
C GLU A 123 -4.42 12.62 7.49
N GLU A 124 -4.45 13.04 6.21
CA GLU A 124 -5.65 13.31 5.45
C GLU A 124 -5.96 12.23 4.42
N ILE A 125 -7.25 12.00 4.18
CA ILE A 125 -7.73 10.96 3.25
C ILE A 125 -7.97 11.51 1.86
N GLU A 126 -8.54 12.71 1.75
CA GLU A 126 -8.88 13.29 0.45
C GLU A 126 -7.63 13.81 -0.24
N ASP A 127 -6.83 14.59 0.46
CA ASP A 127 -5.57 15.15 0.00
C ASP A 127 -4.41 14.65 0.88
N PRO A 128 -3.94 13.41 0.68
CA PRO A 128 -2.89 12.85 1.52
C PRO A 128 -1.58 13.62 1.33
N VAL A 129 -1.09 14.20 2.42
CA VAL A 129 0.14 15.00 2.44
C VAL A 129 1.15 14.37 3.39
N MET A 130 2.42 14.46 3.03
CA MET A 130 3.58 14.03 3.82
C MET A 130 4.79 14.91 3.52
N ASP A 131 5.70 15.04 4.47
CA ASP A 131 6.97 15.72 4.22
C ASP A 131 7.86 14.92 3.28
N SER A 132 8.53 15.60 2.35
CA SER A 132 9.48 15.00 1.41
C SER A 132 10.77 14.58 2.11
N LEU A 133 11.26 13.39 1.78
CA LEU A 133 12.53 12.84 2.25
C LEU A 133 13.72 13.20 1.34
N THR A 134 13.51 13.98 0.28
CA THR A 134 14.57 14.38 -0.68
C THR A 134 15.73 15.12 -0.01
N ALA A 135 15.46 15.91 1.04
CA ALA A 135 16.49 16.57 1.84
C ALA A 135 17.34 15.61 2.69
N VAL A 136 16.88 14.38 2.89
CA VAL A 136 17.59 13.34 3.65
C VAL A 136 18.27 12.36 2.70
N TRP A 137 17.52 11.80 1.74
CA TRP A 137 18.04 10.88 0.72
C TRP A 137 17.66 11.38 -0.66
N ALA A 138 18.64 11.70 -1.48
CA ALA A 138 18.40 12.22 -2.83
C ALA A 138 17.63 11.23 -3.73
N SER A 139 17.73 9.92 -3.46
CA SER A 139 17.00 8.89 -4.19
C SER A 139 15.47 8.98 -3.99
N ALA A 140 15.00 9.64 -2.94
CA ALA A 140 13.57 9.84 -2.67
C ALA A 140 12.86 10.61 -3.79
N ASP A 141 13.56 11.50 -4.52
CA ASP A 141 12.99 12.33 -5.59
C ASP A 141 12.11 11.52 -6.55
N TRP A 142 12.66 10.48 -7.14
CA TRP A 142 11.92 9.69 -8.15
C TRP A 142 10.84 8.80 -7.53
N PHE A 143 11.09 8.22 -6.38
CA PHE A 143 10.11 7.39 -5.69
C PHE A 143 8.91 8.20 -5.18
N GLU A 144 9.14 9.42 -4.69
CA GLU A 144 8.08 10.32 -4.25
C GLU A 144 7.22 10.78 -5.44
N ARG A 145 7.84 11.06 -6.57
CA ARG A 145 7.12 11.37 -7.82
C ARG A 145 6.27 10.20 -8.29
N GLU A 146 6.77 8.97 -8.18
CA GLU A 146 6.00 7.77 -8.48
C GLU A 146 4.79 7.62 -7.53
N ALA A 147 5.01 7.77 -6.22
CA ALA A 147 3.94 7.70 -5.23
C ALA A 147 2.89 8.82 -5.42
N PHE A 148 3.33 10.02 -5.78
CA PHE A 148 2.43 11.11 -6.17
C PHE A 148 1.62 10.74 -7.42
N ASP A 149 2.27 10.27 -8.47
CA ASP A 149 1.60 9.96 -9.73
C ASP A 149 0.55 8.86 -9.58
N LEU A 150 0.91 7.77 -8.90
CA LEU A 150 0.07 6.57 -8.82
C LEU A 150 -1.00 6.64 -7.72
N PHE A 151 -0.74 7.33 -6.61
CA PHE A 151 -1.65 7.40 -5.45
C PHE A 151 -2.16 8.80 -5.13
N GLY A 152 -1.54 9.85 -5.68
CA GLY A 152 -1.90 11.23 -5.38
C GLY A 152 -1.45 11.70 -4.00
N ILE A 153 -0.37 11.12 -3.46
CA ILE A 153 0.23 11.57 -2.20
C ILE A 153 1.10 12.79 -2.49
N LEU A 154 0.80 13.90 -1.83
CA LEU A 154 1.57 15.13 -1.95
C LEU A 154 2.78 15.11 -1.00
N PHE A 155 3.96 15.45 -1.52
CA PHE A 155 5.19 15.53 -0.73
C PHE A 155 5.60 16.98 -0.52
N ALA A 156 5.35 17.51 0.67
CA ALA A 156 5.68 18.88 1.03
C ALA A 156 7.20 19.08 1.06
N GLY A 157 7.67 20.12 0.38
CA GLY A 157 9.10 20.40 0.25
C GLY A 157 9.83 19.61 -0.84
N HIS A 158 9.12 18.83 -1.66
CA HIS A 158 9.71 18.19 -2.83
C HIS A 158 10.07 19.26 -3.88
N PRO A 159 11.28 19.23 -4.47
CA PRO A 159 11.75 20.28 -5.37
C PRO A 159 11.02 20.31 -6.73
N ASP A 160 10.53 19.19 -7.24
CA ASP A 160 9.91 19.07 -8.56
C ASP A 160 8.86 17.95 -8.59
N LEU A 161 7.75 18.13 -7.88
CA LEU A 161 6.68 17.14 -7.78
C LEU A 161 5.79 17.17 -9.02
N ARG A 162 6.04 16.28 -9.95
CA ARG A 162 5.29 16.12 -11.21
C ARG A 162 5.12 14.65 -11.57
N ARG A 163 4.15 14.34 -12.40
CA ARG A 163 3.90 12.97 -12.85
C ARG A 163 5.12 12.35 -13.53
N LEU A 164 5.29 11.06 -13.37
CA LEU A 164 6.45 10.31 -13.85
C LEU A 164 6.08 9.20 -14.84
N LEU A 165 5.08 8.40 -14.51
CA LEU A 165 4.72 7.18 -15.23
C LEU A 165 3.47 7.34 -16.07
N THR A 166 2.51 8.15 -15.63
CA THR A 166 1.27 8.40 -16.39
C THR A 166 1.46 9.50 -17.41
N ASP A 167 0.57 9.51 -18.41
CA ASP A 167 0.58 10.50 -19.49
C ASP A 167 0.27 11.91 -18.96
N TYR A 168 0.71 12.95 -19.66
CA TYR A 168 0.50 14.36 -19.26
C TYR A 168 -0.97 14.74 -19.10
N GLY A 169 -1.86 14.13 -19.88
CA GLY A 169 -3.30 14.33 -19.82
C GLY A 169 -4.05 13.34 -18.93
N PHE A 170 -3.35 12.47 -18.21
CA PHE A 170 -3.98 11.44 -17.41
C PHE A 170 -4.74 12.03 -16.22
N ILE A 171 -6.01 11.64 -16.05
CA ILE A 171 -6.88 12.13 -14.98
C ILE A 171 -7.04 11.05 -13.93
N GLY A 172 -6.69 11.39 -12.68
CA GLY A 172 -6.76 10.49 -11.52
C GLY A 172 -5.43 9.82 -11.19
N HIS A 173 -5.49 8.82 -10.32
CA HIS A 173 -4.35 8.10 -9.78
C HIS A 173 -4.63 6.59 -9.86
N PRO A 174 -3.98 5.87 -10.79
CA PRO A 174 -4.41 4.53 -11.20
C PRO A 174 -4.21 3.44 -10.16
N PHE A 175 -3.41 3.65 -9.12
CA PHE A 175 -3.20 2.64 -8.07
C PHE A 175 -4.08 2.85 -6.84
N ARG A 176 -4.88 3.93 -6.81
CA ARG A 176 -5.95 4.04 -5.81
C ARG A 176 -6.94 2.90 -6.01
N LYS A 177 -7.40 2.29 -4.91
CA LYS A 177 -8.31 1.13 -4.94
C LYS A 177 -9.72 1.48 -5.46
N ASP A 178 -10.08 2.76 -5.44
CA ASP A 178 -11.31 3.29 -6.00
C ASP A 178 -11.19 3.67 -7.49
N PHE A 179 -9.99 3.64 -8.07
CA PHE A 179 -9.79 3.85 -9.49
C PHE A 179 -10.21 2.60 -10.28
N PRO A 180 -11.00 2.72 -11.38
CA PRO A 180 -11.46 1.58 -12.15
C PRO A 180 -10.28 0.85 -12.82
N LEU A 181 -10.25 -0.48 -12.72
CA LEU A 181 -9.17 -1.32 -13.24
C LEU A 181 -8.94 -1.15 -14.76
N ILE A 182 -10.01 -0.93 -15.51
CA ILE A 182 -9.96 -0.71 -16.96
C ILE A 182 -9.70 0.76 -17.34
N GLY A 183 -9.65 1.68 -16.36
CA GLY A 183 -9.55 3.11 -16.60
C GLY A 183 -10.86 3.74 -17.08
N ASN A 184 -10.80 5.02 -17.46
CA ASN A 184 -11.93 5.79 -17.97
C ASN A 184 -11.79 6.13 -19.46
N VAL A 185 -10.54 6.20 -19.94
CA VAL A 185 -10.17 6.62 -21.28
C VAL A 185 -9.17 5.64 -21.85
N GLU A 186 -9.35 5.24 -23.10
CA GLU A 186 -8.38 4.49 -23.87
C GLU A 186 -7.75 5.36 -24.96
N VAL A 187 -6.56 4.96 -25.39
CA VAL A 187 -5.79 5.67 -26.40
C VAL A 187 -5.52 4.72 -27.54
N HIS A 188 -5.89 5.10 -28.77
CA HIS A 188 -5.62 4.30 -29.95
C HIS A 188 -5.18 5.18 -31.13
N TYR A 189 -4.48 4.58 -32.08
CA TYR A 189 -4.08 5.26 -33.31
C TYR A 189 -5.21 5.22 -34.34
N ASP A 190 -5.66 6.41 -34.80
CA ASP A 190 -6.64 6.52 -35.88
C ASP A 190 -5.89 6.65 -37.22
N PRO A 191 -5.97 5.64 -38.12
CA PRO A 191 -5.27 5.66 -39.40
C PRO A 191 -5.85 6.68 -40.38
N GLN A 192 -7.10 7.12 -40.24
CA GLN A 192 -7.72 8.14 -41.10
C GLN A 192 -7.23 9.52 -40.71
N LEU A 193 -7.22 9.81 -39.40
CA LEU A 193 -6.71 11.06 -38.84
C LEU A 193 -5.19 11.11 -38.75
N LYS A 194 -4.49 9.97 -38.96
CA LYS A 194 -3.03 9.79 -38.85
C LYS A 194 -2.48 10.32 -37.52
N ARG A 195 -3.23 10.15 -36.43
CA ARG A 195 -2.84 10.59 -35.09
C ARG A 195 -3.39 9.66 -34.02
N VAL A 196 -2.83 9.80 -32.81
CA VAL A 196 -3.35 9.18 -31.61
C VAL A 196 -4.58 9.96 -31.14
N VAL A 197 -5.65 9.25 -30.82
CA VAL A 197 -6.92 9.81 -30.32
C VAL A 197 -7.29 9.18 -28.99
N TYR A 198 -7.96 9.97 -28.18
CA TYR A 198 -8.53 9.55 -26.90
C TYR A 198 -10.00 9.20 -27.11
N ALA A 199 -10.42 8.08 -26.58
CA ALA A 199 -11.82 7.63 -26.66
C ALA A 199 -12.27 7.12 -25.29
N PRO A 200 -13.58 7.11 -24.98
CA PRO A 200 -14.10 6.40 -23.83
C PRO A 200 -13.68 4.92 -23.88
N VAL A 201 -13.37 4.35 -22.71
CA VAL A 201 -12.92 2.96 -22.64
C VAL A 201 -13.99 2.00 -23.16
N SER A 202 -13.60 1.08 -24.04
CA SER A 202 -14.44 0.03 -24.63
C SER A 202 -14.06 -1.37 -24.15
N ILE A 203 -13.06 -1.50 -23.26
CA ILE A 203 -12.51 -2.77 -22.79
C ILE A 203 -13.53 -3.51 -21.92
N GLU A 204 -13.90 -4.73 -22.30
CA GLU A 204 -14.68 -5.61 -21.46
C GLU A 204 -13.82 -6.19 -20.33
N PRO A 205 -14.24 -6.06 -19.04
CA PRO A 205 -13.50 -6.63 -17.92
C PRO A 205 -13.38 -8.15 -18.05
N ARG A 206 -12.16 -8.68 -18.09
CA ARG A 206 -11.92 -10.12 -18.06
C ARG A 206 -11.79 -10.60 -16.63
N THR A 207 -12.72 -11.45 -16.20
CA THR A 207 -12.66 -12.10 -14.90
C THR A 207 -11.95 -13.45 -15.05
N LEU A 208 -10.73 -13.58 -14.54
CA LEU A 208 -9.95 -14.83 -14.58
C LEU A 208 -10.62 -15.96 -13.80
N VAL A 209 -11.34 -15.63 -12.75
CA VAL A 209 -12.17 -16.55 -12.00
C VAL A 209 -13.59 -15.99 -12.00
N PRO A 210 -14.46 -16.44 -12.92
CA PRO A 210 -15.83 -15.98 -12.95
C PRO A 210 -16.51 -16.32 -11.62
N ARG A 211 -17.11 -15.31 -10.99
CA ARG A 211 -17.94 -15.53 -9.82
C ARG A 211 -19.21 -16.21 -10.26
N VAL A 212 -19.26 -17.52 -10.15
CA VAL A 212 -20.51 -18.26 -10.41
C VAL A 212 -21.45 -17.98 -9.23
N ILE A 213 -22.47 -17.16 -9.46
CA ILE A 213 -23.57 -17.03 -8.52
C ILE A 213 -24.42 -18.29 -8.71
N ARG A 214 -24.25 -19.25 -7.82
CA ARG A 214 -25.10 -20.43 -7.78
C ARG A 214 -26.32 -20.10 -6.94
N HIS A 215 -27.49 -20.22 -7.52
CA HIS A 215 -28.77 -20.14 -6.82
C HIS A 215 -29.19 -21.53 -6.30
N ASP A 216 -28.24 -22.44 -6.03
CA ASP A 216 -28.52 -23.73 -5.43
C ASP A 216 -28.43 -23.64 -3.90
N ASN A 217 -29.24 -24.47 -3.23
CA ASN A 217 -29.40 -24.51 -1.78
C ASN A 217 -28.12 -24.72 -0.99
N ARG A 218 -27.03 -25.12 -1.64
CA ARG A 218 -25.74 -25.42 -0.99
C ARG A 218 -25.02 -24.19 -0.46
N TYR A 219 -25.44 -22.99 -0.88
CA TYR A 219 -24.77 -21.74 -0.53
C TYR A 219 -25.70 -20.72 0.14
N ASP A 220 -26.95 -21.07 0.37
CA ASP A 220 -27.90 -20.26 1.13
C ASP A 220 -27.74 -20.55 2.63
N PRO A 221 -27.23 -19.59 3.44
CA PRO A 221 -27.07 -19.80 4.88
C PRO A 221 -28.38 -20.15 5.59
N ALA A 222 -29.51 -19.67 5.08
CA ALA A 222 -30.84 -19.98 5.65
C ALA A 222 -31.23 -21.43 5.50
N LEU A 223 -30.67 -22.16 4.53
CA LEU A 223 -30.96 -23.56 4.31
C LEU A 223 -30.07 -24.50 5.14
N HIS A 224 -28.90 -24.04 5.58
CA HIS A 224 -28.09 -24.74 6.59
C HIS A 224 -28.84 -24.88 7.92
N ASP A 225 -29.62 -23.87 8.29
CA ASP A 225 -30.41 -23.90 9.53
C ASP A 225 -31.67 -24.79 9.40
N LEU A 226 -32.20 -24.96 8.20
CA LEU A 226 -33.32 -25.89 7.94
C LEU A 226 -32.86 -27.36 7.96
N ALA A 227 -31.66 -27.65 7.43
CA ALA A 227 -31.11 -29.01 7.49
C ALA A 227 -30.76 -29.43 8.92
N ARG A 228 -30.30 -28.53 9.79
CA ARG A 228 -30.04 -28.77 11.21
C ARG A 228 -31.29 -28.96 12.06
N LYS A 229 -32.43 -28.44 11.63
CA LYS A 229 -33.73 -28.59 12.32
C LYS A 229 -34.49 -29.86 11.90
N ALA A 230 -34.01 -30.55 10.87
CA ALA A 230 -34.60 -31.79 10.36
C ALA A 230 -33.87 -33.06 10.86
N GLU A 231 -32.77 -32.93 11.62
CA GLU A 231 -32.12 -33.97 12.43
C GLU A 231 -32.56 -33.83 13.90
#